data_ea5291046d1f51d5e75a8f7175acce92
#
_entry.id   ea5291046d1f51d5e75a8f7175acce92
#
_cell.length_a   1.000
_cell.length_b   1.000
_cell.length_c   1.000
_cell.angle_alpha   90.00
_cell.angle_beta   90.00
_cell.angle_gamma   90.00
#
_symmetry.space_group_name_H-M   'P 1'
#
loop_
_entity.id
_entity.type
_entity.pdbx_description
1 polymer ?
#
loop_
_entity_poly.entity_id
_entity_poly.type
_entity_poly.pdbx_seq_one_letter_code
_entity_poly.pdbx_strand_id
1 'polypeptide(L)'
;IDGTDAIMLSGETSVGKFYAEAVHMMTMIAENVEHSDFCRYDLDLPINPCYHMTRQAVVNAAVKMVKDIDAKAILAFTHTGYTPKLMSKLRPKVPIIVISDSEATCRRLNLFWDMFPFCRNWDRVLNREFLIELDEFLLSNTDLKADDRVILTGSIPKLITGKTNFIRVHRIGATSVEDV
;
A
#
# COMPACT_ATOMS: atom_id res chain seq x y z
N ILE A 1 15.20 9.59 -3.39
CA ILE A 1 15.88 9.76 -2.10
C ILE A 1 15.08 10.72 -1.20
N ASP A 2 14.66 11.87 -1.69
CA ASP A 2 14.00 12.91 -0.89
C ASP A 2 12.47 12.76 -0.77
N GLY A 3 11.91 11.61 -1.12
CA GLY A 3 10.49 11.30 -0.98
C GLY A 3 9.65 11.59 -2.23
N THR A 4 10.27 11.59 -3.41
CA THR A 4 9.55 11.69 -4.69
C THR A 4 8.66 10.46 -4.89
N ASP A 5 7.41 10.66 -5.28
CA ASP A 5 6.46 9.56 -5.56
C ASP A 5 6.47 9.15 -7.04
N ALA A 6 6.74 10.09 -7.94
CA ALA A 6 6.77 9.84 -9.37
C ALA A 6 7.74 10.79 -10.06
N ILE A 7 8.36 10.34 -11.14
CA ILE A 7 9.26 11.13 -11.99
C ILE A 7 8.67 11.23 -13.39
N MET A 8 8.97 12.33 -14.08
CA MET A 8 8.40 12.61 -15.40
C MET A 8 9.50 12.97 -16.38
N LEU A 9 9.40 12.46 -17.59
CA LEU A 9 10.13 12.91 -18.76
C LEU A 9 9.24 13.86 -19.58
N SER A 10 9.82 14.82 -20.25
CA SER A 10 9.12 15.82 -21.05
C SER A 10 9.64 15.83 -22.49
N GLY A 11 10.57 16.74 -22.81
CA GLY A 11 11.15 16.88 -24.14
C GLY A 11 11.87 15.63 -24.64
N GLU A 12 12.47 14.86 -23.71
CA GLU A 12 13.19 13.62 -23.99
C GLU A 12 12.31 12.57 -24.69
N THR A 13 11.03 12.52 -24.33
CA THR A 13 10.06 11.55 -24.85
C THR A 13 9.09 12.14 -25.88
N SER A 14 8.81 13.45 -25.84
CA SER A 14 7.85 14.06 -26.76
C SER A 14 8.42 14.45 -28.13
N VAL A 15 9.70 14.88 -28.17
CA VAL A 15 10.40 15.29 -29.39
C VAL A 15 11.82 14.70 -29.50
N GLY A 16 12.30 14.03 -28.49
CA GLY A 16 13.61 13.41 -28.45
C GLY A 16 13.75 12.22 -29.40
N LYS A 17 14.96 12.04 -29.93
CA LYS A 17 15.28 10.92 -30.83
C LYS A 17 15.51 9.58 -30.07
N PHE A 18 15.81 9.67 -28.76
CA PHE A 18 16.18 8.54 -27.90
C PHE A 18 15.15 8.33 -26.80
N TYR A 19 13.86 8.37 -27.15
CA TYR A 19 12.76 8.32 -26.17
C TYR A 19 12.70 6.99 -25.39
N ALA A 20 12.96 5.87 -26.05
CA ALA A 20 12.96 4.56 -25.40
C ALA A 20 14.14 4.43 -24.43
N GLU A 21 15.33 4.84 -24.84
CA GLU A 21 16.54 4.82 -24.03
C GLU A 21 16.42 5.78 -22.82
N ALA A 22 15.75 6.92 -23.00
CA ALA A 22 15.51 7.86 -21.90
C ALA A 22 14.61 7.24 -20.81
N VAL A 23 13.54 6.53 -21.20
CA VAL A 23 12.67 5.80 -20.26
C VAL A 23 13.45 4.68 -19.57
N HIS A 24 14.21 3.89 -20.34
CA HIS A 24 15.01 2.81 -19.77
C HIS A 24 16.05 3.33 -18.76
N MET A 25 16.77 4.41 -19.10
CA MET A 25 17.74 5.03 -18.20
C MET A 25 17.07 5.54 -16.91
N MET A 26 15.89 6.18 -17.02
CA MET A 26 15.12 6.65 -15.89
C MET A 26 14.73 5.49 -14.94
N THR A 27 14.28 4.37 -15.51
CA THR A 27 13.93 3.15 -14.75
C THR A 27 15.16 2.61 -14.02
N MET A 28 16.28 2.44 -14.73
CA MET A 28 17.52 1.96 -14.13
C MET A 28 18.01 2.84 -12.97
N ILE A 29 17.91 4.16 -13.11
CA ILE A 29 18.30 5.10 -12.04
C ILE A 29 17.37 4.92 -10.84
N ALA A 30 16.05 4.83 -11.05
CA ALA A 30 15.08 4.64 -9.97
C ALA A 30 15.35 3.34 -9.21
N GLU A 31 15.48 2.21 -9.91
CA GLU A 31 15.78 0.90 -9.32
C GLU A 31 17.10 0.91 -8.53
N ASN A 32 18.17 1.51 -9.08
CA ASN A 32 19.44 1.61 -8.36
C ASN A 32 19.34 2.46 -7.09
N VAL A 33 18.55 3.53 -7.11
CA VAL A 33 18.33 4.37 -5.92
C VAL A 33 17.52 3.60 -4.86
N GLU A 34 16.47 2.91 -5.27
CA GLU A 34 15.61 2.13 -4.36
C GLU A 34 16.35 0.97 -3.70
N HIS A 35 17.31 0.34 -4.39
CA HIS A 35 18.17 -0.71 -3.84
C HIS A 35 19.36 -0.20 -3.04
N SER A 36 19.61 1.11 -3.02
CA SER A 36 20.74 1.70 -2.32
C SER A 36 20.45 1.97 -0.84
N ASP A 37 21.51 2.04 -0.04
CA ASP A 37 21.43 2.44 1.37
C ASP A 37 21.01 3.91 1.57
N PHE A 38 20.94 4.69 0.49
CA PHE A 38 20.50 6.08 0.52
C PHE A 38 18.97 6.22 0.51
N CYS A 39 18.25 5.19 0.11
CA CYS A 39 16.79 5.22 0.16
C CYS A 39 16.33 5.12 1.62
N ARG A 40 15.58 6.12 2.06
CA ARG A 40 15.07 6.17 3.42
C ARG A 40 13.73 5.45 3.48
N TYR A 41 13.69 4.39 4.27
CA TYR A 41 12.50 3.62 4.59
C TYR A 41 12.08 3.83 6.04
N ASP A 42 10.86 3.45 6.36
CA ASP A 42 10.30 3.47 7.72
C ASP A 42 10.39 4.85 8.39
N LEU A 43 9.99 5.89 7.67
CA LEU A 43 10.03 7.26 8.15
C LEU A 43 9.05 7.47 9.31
N ASP A 44 9.52 8.02 10.42
CA ASP A 44 8.66 8.47 11.51
C ASP A 44 8.07 9.85 11.18
N LEU A 45 6.76 9.90 10.95
CA LEU A 45 6.06 11.18 10.81
C LEU A 45 5.37 11.52 12.13
N PRO A 46 5.54 12.76 12.62
CA PRO A 46 4.88 13.19 13.85
C PRO A 46 3.35 13.20 13.67
N ILE A 47 2.64 12.80 14.72
CA ILE A 47 1.18 12.87 14.73
C ILE A 47 0.77 14.35 14.78
N ASN A 48 0.10 14.80 13.73
CA ASN A 48 -0.42 16.17 13.69
C ASN A 48 -1.77 16.22 14.42
N PRO A 49 -1.91 16.96 15.54
CA PRO A 49 -3.14 17.02 16.32
C PRO A 49 -4.31 17.67 15.58
N CYS A 50 -4.05 18.42 14.51
CA CYS A 50 -5.08 19.04 13.67
C CYS A 50 -5.75 18.06 12.70
N TYR A 51 -5.22 16.85 12.53
CA TYR A 51 -5.76 15.81 11.64
C TYR A 51 -6.22 14.60 12.47
N HIS A 52 -7.08 13.79 11.89
CA HIS A 52 -7.64 12.57 12.52
C HIS A 52 -6.54 11.71 13.20
N MET A 53 -6.27 11.99 14.47
CA MET A 53 -5.20 11.34 15.25
C MET A 53 -5.30 9.81 15.23
N THR A 54 -6.51 9.26 15.36
CA THR A 54 -6.73 7.81 15.34
C THR A 54 -6.21 7.19 14.05
N ARG A 55 -6.53 7.78 12.89
CA ARG A 55 -6.05 7.27 11.60
C ARG A 55 -4.54 7.29 11.51
N GLN A 56 -3.92 8.38 11.92
CA GLN A 56 -2.47 8.52 11.86
C GLN A 56 -1.78 7.52 12.79
N ALA A 57 -2.32 7.32 14.00
CA ALA A 57 -1.83 6.31 14.94
C ALA A 57 -1.94 4.89 14.34
N VAL A 58 -3.07 4.55 13.72
CA VAL A 58 -3.28 3.26 13.04
C VAL A 58 -2.27 3.09 11.90
N VAL A 59 -2.08 4.11 11.07
CA VAL A 59 -1.12 4.08 9.95
C VAL A 59 0.32 3.87 10.46
N ASN A 60 0.75 4.65 11.45
CA ASN A 60 2.08 4.52 12.02
C ASN A 60 2.30 3.13 12.64
N ALA A 61 1.29 2.62 13.38
CA ALA A 61 1.35 1.29 13.96
C ALA A 61 1.44 0.19 12.89
N ALA A 62 0.61 0.28 11.83
CA ALA A 62 0.62 -0.69 10.73
C ALA A 62 1.98 -0.75 10.04
N VAL A 63 2.59 0.40 9.73
CA VAL A 63 3.90 0.45 9.09
C VAL A 63 5.01 -0.11 10.01
N LYS A 64 4.98 0.22 11.31
CA LYS A 64 5.96 -0.34 12.28
C LYS A 64 5.82 -1.85 12.42
N MET A 65 4.60 -2.38 12.45
CA MET A 65 4.36 -3.82 12.55
C MET A 65 4.95 -4.61 11.38
N VAL A 66 5.11 -4.02 10.19
CA VAL A 66 5.71 -4.71 9.03
C VAL A 66 7.02 -5.39 9.42
N LYS A 67 7.91 -4.66 10.08
CA LYS A 67 9.21 -5.16 10.50
C LYS A 67 9.11 -6.17 11.65
N ASP A 68 8.21 -5.91 12.61
CA ASP A 68 8.11 -6.73 13.83
C ASP A 68 7.62 -8.15 13.54
N ILE A 69 6.77 -8.31 12.52
CA ILE A 69 6.18 -9.61 12.16
C ILE A 69 6.65 -10.15 10.80
N ASP A 70 7.63 -9.49 10.15
CA ASP A 70 8.07 -9.80 8.79
C ASP A 70 6.91 -9.88 7.79
N ALA A 71 5.99 -8.91 7.85
CA ALA A 71 4.88 -8.84 6.92
C ALA A 71 5.38 -8.58 5.49
N LYS A 72 4.71 -9.17 4.50
CA LYS A 72 5.10 -9.07 3.09
C LYS A 72 4.31 -8.00 2.32
N ALA A 73 3.21 -7.52 2.88
CA ALA A 73 2.42 -6.42 2.33
C ALA A 73 1.55 -5.75 3.39
N ILE A 74 1.13 -4.50 3.09
CA ILE A 74 0.04 -3.83 3.81
C ILE A 74 -1.16 -3.73 2.87
N LEU A 75 -2.32 -4.21 3.31
CA LEU A 75 -3.58 -4.05 2.59
C LEU A 75 -4.38 -2.90 3.20
N ALA A 76 -4.73 -1.93 2.38
CA ALA A 76 -5.50 -0.76 2.78
C ALA A 76 -6.84 -0.73 2.05
N PHE A 77 -7.92 -0.93 2.80
CA PHE A 77 -9.28 -0.75 2.29
C PHE A 77 -9.68 0.73 2.39
N THR A 78 -10.03 1.34 1.27
CA THR A 78 -10.29 2.78 1.22
C THR A 78 -11.26 3.17 0.11
N HIS A 79 -12.06 4.21 0.36
CA HIS A 79 -12.87 4.84 -0.69
C HIS A 79 -12.14 6.05 -1.31
N THR A 80 -11.50 6.87 -0.50
CA THR A 80 -10.90 8.15 -0.94
C THR A 80 -9.41 8.08 -1.22
N GLY A 81 -8.73 7.00 -0.81
CA GLY A 81 -7.28 6.84 -0.94
C GLY A 81 -6.44 7.60 0.08
N TYR A 82 -7.06 8.25 1.08
CA TYR A 82 -6.29 9.08 2.02
C TYR A 82 -5.38 8.25 2.93
N THR A 83 -5.87 7.15 3.47
CA THR A 83 -5.09 6.25 4.36
C THR A 83 -3.85 5.68 3.68
N PRO A 84 -3.95 5.04 2.49
CA PRO A 84 -2.76 4.52 1.81
C PRO A 84 -1.77 5.63 1.42
N LYS A 85 -2.22 6.85 1.12
CA LYS A 85 -1.31 7.98 0.91
C LYS A 85 -0.48 8.33 2.14
N LEU A 86 -1.06 8.25 3.34
CA LEU A 86 -0.30 8.44 4.57
C LEU A 86 0.72 7.31 4.77
N MET A 87 0.35 6.06 4.45
CA MET A 87 1.26 4.92 4.51
C MET A 87 2.44 5.07 3.55
N SER A 88 2.18 5.42 2.30
CA SER A 88 3.22 5.66 1.29
C SER A 88 4.23 6.73 1.73
N LYS A 89 3.79 7.78 2.43
CA LYS A 89 4.71 8.80 2.99
C LYS A 89 5.66 8.25 4.04
N LEU A 90 5.29 7.18 4.73
CA LEU A 90 6.15 6.50 5.71
C LEU A 90 7.17 5.57 5.06
N ARG A 91 7.07 5.33 3.77
CA ARG A 91 7.99 4.49 2.99
C ARG A 91 8.19 3.10 3.61
N PRO A 92 7.13 2.30 3.80
CA PRO A 92 7.31 0.92 4.25
C PRO A 92 8.15 0.13 3.24
N LYS A 93 8.90 -0.88 3.73
CA LYS A 93 9.73 -1.76 2.87
C LYS A 93 8.94 -2.86 2.17
N VAL A 94 7.63 -2.76 2.17
CA VAL A 94 6.73 -3.73 1.56
C VAL A 94 5.65 -3.01 0.77
N PRO A 95 5.11 -3.62 -0.29
CA PRO A 95 4.09 -3.03 -1.13
C PRO A 95 2.81 -2.69 -0.35
N ILE A 96 2.17 -1.59 -0.73
CA ILE A 96 0.87 -1.18 -0.25
C ILE A 96 -0.19 -1.59 -1.27
N ILE A 97 -0.85 -2.70 -1.01
CA ILE A 97 -1.98 -3.18 -1.83
C ILE A 97 -3.22 -2.40 -1.40
N VAL A 98 -3.79 -1.65 -2.34
CA VAL A 98 -4.96 -0.82 -2.05
C VAL A 98 -6.19 -1.40 -2.71
N ILE A 99 -7.26 -1.54 -1.95
CA ILE A 99 -8.54 -2.01 -2.44
C ILE A 99 -9.55 -0.89 -2.28
N SER A 100 -10.13 -0.47 -3.40
CA SER A 100 -11.08 0.63 -3.45
C SER A 100 -12.24 0.31 -4.40
N ASP A 101 -13.42 0.75 -4.03
CA ASP A 101 -14.62 0.73 -4.86
C ASP A 101 -14.68 1.89 -5.87
N SER A 102 -13.73 2.83 -5.79
CA SER A 102 -13.66 4.02 -6.66
C SER A 102 -12.55 3.91 -7.70
N GLU A 103 -12.92 3.74 -8.95
CA GLU A 103 -12.00 3.69 -10.08
C GLU A 103 -11.14 4.96 -10.19
N ALA A 104 -11.73 6.14 -9.96
CA ALA A 104 -11.01 7.41 -9.96
C ALA A 104 -9.95 7.46 -8.84
N THR A 105 -10.24 6.87 -7.69
CA THR A 105 -9.29 6.73 -6.60
C THR A 105 -8.15 5.78 -6.98
N CYS A 106 -8.46 4.62 -7.53
CA CYS A 106 -7.45 3.67 -7.99
C CYS A 106 -6.51 4.30 -9.02
N ARG A 107 -7.03 4.98 -10.03
CA ARG A 107 -6.20 5.65 -11.05
C ARG A 107 -5.25 6.67 -10.44
N ARG A 108 -5.70 7.48 -9.48
CA ARG A 108 -4.85 8.48 -8.80
C ARG A 108 -3.77 7.85 -7.95
N LEU A 109 -4.06 6.72 -7.33
CA LEU A 109 -3.12 6.07 -6.41
C LEU A 109 -1.93 5.44 -7.12
N ASN A 110 -2.03 5.12 -8.40
CA ASN A 110 -0.89 4.67 -9.22
C ASN A 110 0.25 5.70 -9.33
N LEU A 111 0.01 6.96 -8.97
CA LEU A 111 1.04 8.01 -8.96
C LEU A 111 1.80 8.11 -7.63
N PHE A 112 1.48 7.30 -6.65
CA PHE A 112 2.13 7.33 -5.35
C PHE A 112 3.09 6.16 -5.20
N TRP A 113 4.13 6.38 -4.43
CA TRP A 113 5.19 5.42 -4.22
C TRP A 113 4.68 4.10 -3.64
N ASP A 114 5.08 3.00 -4.27
CA ASP A 114 4.86 1.60 -3.88
C ASP A 114 3.39 1.23 -3.60
N MET A 115 2.47 1.82 -4.37
CA MET A 115 1.04 1.50 -4.31
C MET A 115 0.59 0.64 -5.47
N PHE A 116 -0.16 -0.41 -5.13
CA PHE A 116 -0.78 -1.33 -6.07
C PHE A 116 -2.30 -1.29 -5.88
N PRO A 117 -3.01 -0.36 -6.56
CA PRO A 117 -4.45 -0.20 -6.39
C PRO A 117 -5.23 -1.19 -7.26
N PHE A 118 -6.18 -1.87 -6.63
CA PHE A 118 -7.17 -2.72 -7.26
C PHE A 118 -8.56 -2.11 -7.08
N CYS A 119 -9.29 -1.93 -8.21
CA CYS A 119 -10.65 -1.43 -8.18
C CYS A 119 -11.61 -2.62 -7.99
N ARG A 120 -12.09 -2.79 -6.77
CA ARG A 120 -13.00 -3.88 -6.41
C ARG A 120 -13.94 -3.47 -5.30
N ASN A 121 -15.22 -3.73 -5.48
CA ASN A 121 -16.21 -3.54 -4.44
C ASN A 121 -16.22 -4.75 -3.51
N TRP A 122 -15.71 -4.56 -2.30
CA TRP A 122 -15.80 -5.53 -1.22
C TRP A 122 -16.70 -4.98 -0.12
N ASP A 123 -17.97 -5.21 -0.29
CA ASP A 123 -19.02 -4.74 0.62
C ASP A 123 -19.29 -5.71 1.80
N ARG A 124 -18.29 -6.49 2.20
CA ARG A 124 -18.46 -7.56 3.17
C ARG A 124 -17.80 -7.24 4.53
N VAL A 125 -18.41 -7.81 5.56
CA VAL A 125 -17.84 -7.85 6.92
C VAL A 125 -16.58 -8.73 6.89
N LEU A 126 -15.58 -8.42 7.69
CA LEU A 126 -14.37 -9.24 7.88
C LEU A 126 -14.73 -10.57 8.57
N ASN A 127 -15.41 -11.44 7.84
CA ASN A 127 -15.74 -12.80 8.26
C ASN A 127 -14.81 -13.82 7.57
N ARG A 128 -15.00 -15.09 7.89
CA ARG A 128 -14.19 -16.18 7.31
C ARG A 128 -14.29 -16.25 5.79
N GLU A 129 -15.49 -16.11 5.25
CA GLU A 129 -15.73 -16.18 3.80
C GLU A 129 -15.01 -15.06 3.06
N PHE A 130 -15.02 -13.84 3.64
CA PHE A 130 -14.26 -12.72 3.13
C PHE A 130 -12.76 -13.01 3.10
N LEU A 131 -12.19 -13.63 4.14
CA LEU A 131 -10.77 -13.94 4.20
C LEU A 131 -10.36 -14.97 3.16
N ILE A 132 -11.18 -15.99 2.92
CA ILE A 132 -10.93 -16.98 1.86
C ILE A 132 -10.91 -16.29 0.48
N GLU A 133 -11.91 -15.47 0.19
CA GLU A 133 -11.96 -14.71 -1.07
C GLU A 133 -10.79 -13.74 -1.21
N LEU A 134 -10.35 -13.13 -0.11
CA LEU A 134 -9.18 -12.26 -0.07
C LEU A 134 -7.91 -13.05 -0.38
N ASP A 135 -7.72 -14.21 0.20
CA ASP A 135 -6.55 -15.06 -0.02
C ASP A 135 -6.46 -15.51 -1.47
N GLU A 136 -7.56 -16.00 -2.04
CA GLU A 136 -7.63 -16.37 -3.46
C GLU A 136 -7.28 -15.19 -4.37
N PHE A 137 -7.79 -14.00 -4.04
CA PHE A 137 -7.49 -12.79 -4.78
C PHE A 137 -6.01 -12.42 -4.68
N LEU A 138 -5.42 -12.43 -3.49
CA LEU A 138 -4.02 -12.07 -3.28
C LEU A 138 -3.08 -13.04 -3.99
N LEU A 139 -3.32 -14.34 -3.85
CA LEU A 139 -2.51 -15.38 -4.52
C LEU A 139 -2.60 -15.31 -6.04
N SER A 140 -3.72 -14.86 -6.60
CA SER A 140 -3.93 -14.78 -8.05
C SER A 140 -3.42 -13.49 -8.69
N ASN A 141 -3.29 -12.39 -7.93
CA ASN A 141 -3.04 -11.06 -8.47
C ASN A 141 -1.76 -10.40 -7.94
N THR A 142 -1.03 -11.06 -7.05
CA THR A 142 0.22 -10.55 -6.46
C THR A 142 1.25 -11.66 -6.35
N ASP A 143 2.49 -11.30 -5.99
CA ASP A 143 3.57 -12.27 -5.76
C ASP A 143 3.55 -12.89 -4.34
N LEU A 144 2.51 -12.61 -3.56
CA LEU A 144 2.31 -13.16 -2.22
C LEU A 144 2.04 -14.68 -2.29
N LYS A 145 2.46 -15.39 -1.24
CA LYS A 145 2.37 -16.84 -1.15
C LYS A 145 1.55 -17.26 0.08
N ALA A 146 1.12 -18.53 0.08
CA ALA A 146 0.57 -19.12 1.29
C ALA A 146 1.58 -19.00 2.45
N ASP A 147 1.06 -18.79 3.65
CA ASP A 147 1.81 -18.51 4.88
C ASP A 147 2.45 -17.12 4.99
N ASP A 148 2.44 -16.30 3.94
CA ASP A 148 2.87 -14.91 4.06
C ASP A 148 1.96 -14.15 5.03
N ARG A 149 2.57 -13.30 5.87
CA ARG A 149 1.84 -12.39 6.75
C ARG A 149 1.58 -11.08 6.05
N VAL A 150 0.36 -10.59 6.16
CA VAL A 150 -0.06 -9.30 5.64
C VAL A 150 -0.80 -8.50 6.72
N ILE A 151 -0.75 -7.19 6.62
CA ILE A 151 -1.41 -6.29 7.57
C ILE A 151 -2.63 -5.67 6.90
N LEU A 152 -3.81 -5.97 7.40
CA LEU A 152 -5.08 -5.40 6.92
C LEU A 152 -5.41 -4.14 7.69
N THR A 153 -5.80 -3.08 6.99
CA THR A 153 -6.23 -1.81 7.60
C THR A 153 -7.49 -1.27 6.93
N GLY A 154 -8.35 -0.67 7.71
CA GLY A 154 -9.60 -0.11 7.20
C GLY A 154 -10.43 0.52 8.30
N SER A 155 -11.75 0.57 8.08
CA SER A 155 -12.72 1.06 9.07
C SER A 155 -13.79 0.00 9.40
N ILE A 156 -14.10 -0.14 10.67
CA ILE A 156 -15.19 -0.98 11.20
C ILE A 156 -16.10 -0.10 12.07
N PRO A 157 -17.42 -0.21 11.99
CA PRO A 157 -18.20 -0.91 10.96
C PRO A 157 -18.11 -0.19 9.62
N LYS A 158 -18.19 -0.97 8.56
CA LYS A 158 -18.16 -0.65 7.13
C LYS A 158 -17.63 0.74 6.76
N LEU A 159 -16.62 0.76 5.91
CA LEU A 159 -15.98 1.89 5.20
C LEU A 159 -16.63 3.27 5.39
N ILE A 160 -16.71 3.73 6.64
CA ILE A 160 -17.09 5.12 6.90
C ILE A 160 -15.94 5.97 6.44
N THR A 161 -16.18 6.78 5.42
CA THR A 161 -15.21 7.70 4.84
C THR A 161 -14.46 8.44 5.93
N GLY A 162 -13.15 8.30 5.94
CA GLY A 162 -12.30 9.07 6.84
C GLY A 162 -12.01 8.46 8.22
N LYS A 163 -12.43 7.24 8.52
CA LYS A 163 -12.29 6.64 9.87
C LYS A 163 -11.54 5.30 9.88
N THR A 164 -10.32 5.26 9.31
CA THR A 164 -9.46 4.08 9.53
C THR A 164 -9.22 3.89 11.03
N ASN A 165 -9.63 2.75 11.57
CA ASN A 165 -9.67 2.50 13.01
C ASN A 165 -9.30 1.07 13.41
N PHE A 166 -8.90 0.20 12.45
CA PHE A 166 -8.45 -1.15 12.78
C PHE A 166 -7.17 -1.53 12.05
N ILE A 167 -6.43 -2.44 12.69
CA ILE A 167 -5.32 -3.21 12.14
C ILE A 167 -5.59 -4.67 12.45
N ARG A 168 -5.36 -5.53 11.47
CA ARG A 168 -5.39 -6.98 11.64
C ARG A 168 -4.16 -7.59 10.97
N VAL A 169 -3.47 -8.45 11.68
CA VAL A 169 -2.51 -9.37 11.08
C VAL A 169 -3.29 -10.52 10.45
N HIS A 170 -2.95 -10.90 9.24
CA HIS A 170 -3.53 -12.03 8.55
C HIS A 170 -2.42 -12.86 7.92
N ARG A 171 -2.50 -14.18 8.07
CA ARG A 171 -1.64 -15.15 7.39
C ARG A 171 -2.42 -15.75 6.24
N ILE A 172 -1.91 -15.64 5.03
CA ILE A 172 -2.57 -16.12 3.81
C ILE A 172 -2.75 -17.63 3.90
N GLY A 173 -3.98 -18.10 3.70
CA GLY A 173 -4.36 -19.51 3.83
C GLY A 173 -4.77 -19.94 5.25
N ALA A 174 -4.66 -19.06 6.25
CA ALA A 174 -5.15 -19.37 7.59
C ALA A 174 -6.68 -19.31 7.63
N THR A 175 -7.33 -20.45 7.85
CA THR A 175 -8.79 -20.57 7.82
C THR A 175 -9.44 -20.43 9.20
N SER A 176 -8.65 -20.38 10.28
CA SER A 176 -9.13 -20.22 11.65
C SER A 176 -8.49 -19.02 12.35
N VAL A 177 -9.17 -18.50 13.39
CA VAL A 177 -8.65 -17.41 14.23
C VAL A 177 -7.45 -17.88 15.08
N GLU A 178 -7.29 -19.18 15.25
CA GLU A 178 -6.23 -19.81 16.04
C GLU A 178 -4.90 -19.95 15.26
N ASP A 179 -4.92 -19.71 13.94
CA ASP A 179 -3.77 -19.87 13.05
C ASP A 179 -3.03 -18.56 12.77
N VAL A 180 -3.28 -17.50 13.54
CA VAL A 180 -2.65 -16.16 13.35
C VAL A 180 -1.51 -15.95 14.33
#